data_f9af867ff3a0ef12ed5fd275cc6180c1
#
_entry.id   f9af867ff3a0ef12ed5fd275cc6180c1
#
_cell.length_a   1.000
_cell.length_b   1.000
_cell.length_c   1.000
_cell.angle_alpha   90.00
_cell.angle_beta   90.00
_cell.angle_gamma   90.00
#
_symmetry.space_group_name_H-M   'P 1'
#
loop_
_entity.id
_entity.type
_entity.pdbx_description
1 polymer ?
#
loop_
_entity_poly.entity_id
_entity_poly.type
_entity_poly.pdbx_seq_one_letter_code
_entity_poly.pdbx_strand_id
1 'polypeptide(L)'
;LLGKCTMPYNRRAYYKISLIKGRNRAEYADKIIEIDKQAPLFATPKIPYNYIPQDTNQTGQFCVFTDEFLNKSGIVLNELPIFAPDGFPVFQLSDEQISEVEFIFSKIQHEINSDYAYKYDLIRNYVAELIHFGQKLQPVTALYSKHNSAARVSSLFAELLERQFPIESPHQRLELRTAKDFAERLSVHVNHLNKVLKENSGKTTTELISSR
;
A
#
# COMPACT_ATOMS: atom_id res chain seq x y z
N LEU A 1 28.16 6.28 15.19
CA LEU A 1 26.85 5.93 15.76
C LEU A 1 25.78 6.39 14.79
N LEU A 2 25.44 5.53 13.79
CA LEU A 2 24.32 5.74 12.89
C LEU A 2 23.05 5.46 13.69
N GLY A 3 22.37 6.50 14.12
CA GLY A 3 21.06 6.40 14.72
C GLY A 3 20.10 5.70 13.75
N LYS A 4 19.51 4.59 14.15
CA LYS A 4 18.40 3.96 13.45
C LYS A 4 17.27 4.97 13.35
N CYS A 5 17.17 5.65 12.22
CA CYS A 5 16.00 6.47 11.91
C CYS A 5 14.88 5.52 11.48
N THR A 6 14.28 4.87 12.45
CA THR A 6 13.00 4.17 12.23
C THR A 6 11.96 5.27 12.09
N MET A 7 11.50 5.49 10.86
CA MET A 7 10.31 6.32 10.67
C MET A 7 9.14 5.63 11.37
N PRO A 8 8.46 6.30 12.30
CA PRO A 8 7.31 5.71 12.97
C PRO A 8 6.25 5.38 11.91
N TYR A 9 5.50 4.31 12.16
CA TYR A 9 4.30 3.97 11.39
C TYR A 9 3.40 5.19 11.35
N ASN A 10 3.42 5.90 10.23
CA ASN A 10 2.66 7.13 10.06
C ASN A 10 1.57 6.89 9.02
N ARG A 11 0.31 7.03 9.42
CA ARG A 11 -0.82 7.06 8.51
C ARG A 11 -0.75 8.34 7.71
N ARG A 12 -0.46 8.16 6.44
CA ARG A 12 -0.45 9.27 5.49
C ARG A 12 -1.74 9.21 4.71
N ALA A 13 -2.47 10.30 4.63
CA ALA A 13 -3.72 10.41 3.86
C ALA A 13 -3.49 10.45 2.33
N TYR A 14 -2.44 9.80 1.84
CA TYR A 14 -2.06 9.80 0.43
C TYR A 14 -1.48 8.46 -0.01
N TYR A 15 -1.59 8.18 -1.29
CA TYR A 15 -0.87 7.10 -1.97
C TYR A 15 0.55 7.56 -2.27
N LYS A 16 1.48 6.62 -2.30
CA LYS A 16 2.87 6.89 -2.64
C LYS A 16 3.40 5.79 -3.56
N ILE A 17 4.02 6.20 -4.65
CA ILE A 17 4.81 5.31 -5.51
C ILE A 17 6.27 5.74 -5.36
N SER A 18 7.13 4.80 -4.98
CA SER A 18 8.57 5.04 -4.81
C SER A 18 9.36 4.11 -5.71
N LEU A 19 10.37 4.61 -6.35
CA LEU A 19 11.45 3.83 -6.91
C LEU A 19 12.59 3.83 -5.91
N ILE A 20 12.95 2.66 -5.41
CA ILE A 20 13.97 2.47 -4.38
C ILE A 20 15.20 1.84 -5.03
N LYS A 21 16.37 2.41 -4.81
CA LYS A 21 17.67 1.87 -5.24
C LYS A 21 18.58 1.69 -4.03
N GLY A 22 19.16 0.50 -3.90
CA GLY A 22 19.96 0.06 -2.76
C GLY A 22 19.23 -1.01 -1.96
N ARG A 23 19.96 -1.74 -1.10
CA ARG A 23 19.40 -2.80 -0.27
C ARG A 23 18.53 -2.23 0.84
N ASN A 24 17.34 -2.76 0.94
CA ASN A 24 16.33 -2.29 1.86
C ASN A 24 15.46 -3.43 2.37
N ARG A 25 14.83 -3.21 3.51
CA ARG A 25 13.75 -4.03 4.01
C ARG A 25 12.48 -3.18 4.04
N ALA A 26 11.46 -3.62 3.37
CA ALA A 26 10.12 -3.05 3.46
C ALA A 26 9.25 -3.94 4.35
N GLU A 27 8.72 -3.38 5.41
CA GLU A 27 7.69 -4.01 6.24
C GLU A 27 6.35 -3.42 5.82
N TYR A 28 5.47 -4.23 5.30
CA TYR A 28 4.18 -3.80 4.75
C TYR A 28 3.07 -4.71 5.29
N ALA A 29 2.21 -4.16 6.11
CA ALA A 29 1.26 -4.93 6.91
C ALA A 29 1.99 -6.01 7.73
N ASP A 30 1.71 -7.28 7.46
CA ASP A 30 2.34 -8.46 8.07
C ASP A 30 3.51 -9.04 7.25
N LYS A 31 3.82 -8.42 6.10
CA LYS A 31 4.84 -8.91 5.17
C LYS A 31 6.18 -8.19 5.39
N ILE A 32 7.25 -8.97 5.37
CA ILE A 32 8.63 -8.47 5.32
C ILE A 32 9.16 -8.78 3.93
N ILE A 33 9.59 -7.75 3.22
CA ILE A 33 10.04 -7.85 1.83
C ILE A 33 11.48 -7.32 1.80
N GLU A 34 12.43 -8.18 1.48
CA GLU A 34 13.81 -7.79 1.27
C GLU A 34 13.98 -7.27 -0.16
N ILE A 35 14.57 -6.10 -0.29
CA ILE A 35 14.91 -5.46 -1.56
C ILE A 35 16.42 -5.53 -1.71
N ASP A 36 16.88 -6.36 -2.62
CA ASP A 36 18.32 -6.62 -2.79
C ASP A 36 19.04 -5.52 -3.57
N LYS A 37 18.41 -4.97 -4.60
CA LYS A 37 19.03 -4.01 -5.50
C LYS A 37 18.16 -2.80 -5.78
N GLN A 38 16.98 -3.05 -6.31
CA GLN A 38 16.06 -1.98 -6.71
C GLN A 38 14.62 -2.49 -6.81
N ALA A 39 13.67 -1.66 -6.39
CA ALA A 39 12.27 -2.05 -6.41
C ALA A 39 11.34 -0.82 -6.46
N PRO A 40 10.19 -0.91 -7.14
CA PRO A 40 9.09 -0.01 -6.92
C PRO A 40 8.34 -0.43 -5.64
N LEU A 41 7.90 0.54 -4.86
CA LEU A 41 7.00 0.36 -3.72
C LEU A 41 5.73 1.17 -3.96
N PHE A 42 4.59 0.50 -3.91
CA PHE A 42 3.26 1.09 -4.03
C PHE A 42 2.58 1.09 -2.67
N ALA A 43 2.54 2.23 -2.02
CA ALA A 43 1.97 2.37 -0.68
C ALA A 43 0.60 3.06 -0.72
N THR A 44 -0.33 2.53 0.06
CA THR A 44 -1.68 3.05 0.24
C THR A 44 -1.82 3.72 1.61
N PRO A 45 -2.69 4.71 1.77
CA PRO A 45 -2.96 5.32 3.08
C PRO A 45 -3.57 4.33 4.09
N LYS A 46 -4.12 3.21 3.61
CA LYS A 46 -4.84 2.23 4.45
C LYS A 46 -3.91 1.26 5.18
N ILE A 47 -2.74 0.98 4.61
CA ILE A 47 -1.82 -0.04 5.12
C ILE A 47 -0.55 0.63 5.65
N PRO A 48 -0.24 0.46 6.93
CA PRO A 48 1.00 0.96 7.48
C PRO A 48 2.18 0.21 6.87
N TYR A 49 3.21 0.94 6.51
CA TYR A 49 4.47 0.37 6.06
C TYR A 49 5.65 1.05 6.74
N ASN A 50 6.69 0.28 6.94
CA ASN A 50 7.98 0.76 7.43
C ASN A 50 9.05 0.45 6.38
N TYR A 51 10.03 1.32 6.29
CA TYR A 51 11.10 1.24 5.34
C TYR A 51 12.43 1.35 6.07
N ILE A 52 13.22 0.28 6.02
CA ILE A 52 14.46 0.15 6.77
C ILE A 52 15.62 0.06 5.79
N PRO A 53 16.39 1.14 5.63
CA PRO A 53 17.59 1.15 4.82
C PRO A 53 18.62 0.12 5.34
N GLN A 54 19.20 -0.65 4.43
CA GLN A 54 20.27 -1.60 4.70
C GLN A 54 21.63 -1.09 4.19
N ASP A 55 21.62 -0.19 3.22
CA ASP A 55 22.79 0.48 2.66
C ASP A 55 22.86 1.94 3.11
N THR A 56 24.08 2.49 3.17
CA THR A 56 24.31 3.92 3.40
C THR A 56 24.07 4.78 2.17
N ASN A 57 24.30 4.23 0.98
CA ASN A 57 24.18 4.92 -0.31
C ASN A 57 22.87 4.53 -1.00
N GLN A 58 21.79 5.13 -0.54
CA GLN A 58 20.48 4.92 -1.13
C GLN A 58 20.08 6.09 -2.00
N THR A 59 19.49 5.78 -3.12
CA THR A 59 18.88 6.75 -4.01
C THR A 59 17.48 6.31 -4.40
N GLY A 60 16.72 7.21 -4.98
CA GLY A 60 15.39 6.88 -5.45
C GLY A 60 14.58 8.12 -5.75
N GLN A 61 13.40 7.87 -6.26
CA GLN A 61 12.42 8.90 -6.59
C GLN A 61 11.08 8.47 -6.01
N PHE A 62 10.21 9.42 -5.75
CA PHE A 62 8.85 9.09 -5.36
C PHE A 62 7.87 10.18 -5.79
N CYS A 63 6.62 9.80 -5.96
CA CYS A 63 5.50 10.70 -6.06
C CYS A 63 4.45 10.36 -5.00
N VAL A 64 3.73 11.39 -4.55
CA VAL A 64 2.59 11.27 -3.66
C VAL A 64 1.37 11.91 -4.30
N PHE A 65 0.21 11.28 -4.12
CA PHE A 65 -1.03 11.77 -4.69
C PHE A 65 -2.24 11.31 -3.85
N THR A 66 -3.31 12.04 -3.96
CA THR A 66 -4.58 11.70 -3.28
C THR A 66 -5.46 10.85 -4.21
N ASP A 67 -6.45 10.17 -3.62
CA ASP A 67 -7.48 9.46 -4.38
C ASP A 67 -8.23 10.43 -5.32
N GLU A 68 -8.58 11.62 -4.81
CA GLU A 68 -9.26 12.67 -5.57
C GLU A 68 -8.46 13.09 -6.82
N PHE A 69 -7.13 13.12 -6.73
CA PHE A 69 -6.28 13.48 -7.87
C PHE A 69 -6.45 12.53 -9.04
N LEU A 70 -6.52 11.21 -8.79
CA LEU A 70 -6.66 10.19 -9.85
C LEU A 70 -8.12 9.88 -10.22
N ASN A 71 -9.07 10.07 -9.32
CA ASN A 71 -10.50 9.88 -9.64
C ASN A 71 -10.96 10.72 -10.83
N LYS A 72 -10.34 11.89 -11.06
CA LYS A 72 -10.60 12.71 -12.27
C LYS A 72 -10.27 12.01 -13.59
N SER A 73 -9.43 10.96 -13.55
CA SER A 73 -9.12 10.11 -14.72
C SER A 73 -9.98 8.85 -14.79
N GLY A 74 -10.97 8.71 -13.91
CA GLY A 74 -11.83 7.51 -13.84
C GLY A 74 -11.14 6.30 -13.20
N ILE A 75 -9.96 6.46 -12.60
CA ILE A 75 -9.24 5.37 -11.92
C ILE A 75 -9.70 5.32 -10.47
N VAL A 76 -10.29 4.20 -10.08
CA VAL A 76 -10.69 3.93 -8.70
C VAL A 76 -9.58 3.12 -8.01
N LEU A 77 -8.73 3.82 -7.25
CA LEU A 77 -7.50 3.24 -6.66
C LEU A 77 -7.77 2.04 -5.76
N ASN A 78 -8.87 2.06 -5.01
CA ASN A 78 -9.24 1.00 -4.09
C ASN A 78 -9.63 -0.33 -4.77
N GLU A 79 -9.94 -0.30 -6.06
CA GLU A 79 -10.28 -1.47 -6.86
C GLU A 79 -9.05 -2.11 -7.51
N LEU A 80 -7.91 -1.42 -7.47
CA LEU A 80 -6.70 -1.90 -8.10
C LEU A 80 -5.99 -2.92 -7.22
N PRO A 81 -5.67 -4.12 -7.75
CA PRO A 81 -5.01 -5.19 -6.98
C PRO A 81 -3.69 -4.77 -6.33
N ILE A 82 -2.94 -3.85 -6.94
CA ILE A 82 -1.66 -3.37 -6.43
C ILE A 82 -1.80 -2.61 -5.10
N PHE A 83 -2.98 -2.02 -4.83
CA PHE A 83 -3.30 -1.31 -3.59
C PHE A 83 -4.21 -2.12 -2.67
N ALA A 84 -4.51 -3.37 -3.02
CA ALA A 84 -5.29 -4.26 -2.16
C ALA A 84 -4.48 -4.67 -0.93
N PRO A 85 -5.12 -4.90 0.23
CA PRO A 85 -4.45 -5.33 1.46
C PRO A 85 -3.65 -6.62 1.34
N ASP A 86 -4.10 -7.53 0.49
CA ASP A 86 -3.45 -8.80 0.17
C ASP A 86 -2.50 -8.72 -1.05
N GLY A 87 -2.40 -7.54 -1.66
CA GLY A 87 -1.53 -7.29 -2.80
C GLY A 87 -0.03 -7.40 -2.49
N PHE A 88 0.77 -7.39 -3.54
CA PHE A 88 2.22 -7.30 -3.44
C PHE A 88 2.64 -5.86 -3.81
N PRO A 89 3.02 -5.04 -2.82
CA PRO A 89 3.33 -3.64 -3.07
C PRO A 89 4.76 -3.41 -3.57
N VAL A 90 5.61 -4.44 -3.57
CA VAL A 90 7.04 -4.36 -3.90
C VAL A 90 7.39 -5.44 -4.91
N PHE A 91 8.17 -5.07 -5.92
CA PHE A 91 8.64 -5.97 -6.99
C PHE A 91 10.11 -5.74 -7.25
N GLN A 92 10.86 -6.84 -7.51
CA GLN A 92 12.22 -6.72 -8.02
C GLN A 92 12.16 -6.29 -9.50
N LEU A 93 12.97 -5.32 -9.88
CA LEU A 93 13.05 -4.82 -11.25
C LEU A 93 14.34 -5.25 -11.93
N SER A 94 14.26 -5.58 -13.23
CA SER A 94 15.43 -5.65 -14.09
C SER A 94 16.00 -4.25 -14.40
N ASP A 95 17.20 -4.18 -14.93
CA ASP A 95 17.82 -2.89 -15.29
C ASP A 95 17.07 -2.16 -16.43
N GLU A 96 16.40 -2.91 -17.33
CA GLU A 96 15.50 -2.35 -18.34
C GLU A 96 14.25 -1.75 -17.73
N GLN A 97 13.61 -2.51 -16.83
CA GLN A 97 12.40 -2.06 -16.15
C GLN A 97 12.64 -0.83 -15.26
N ILE A 98 13.83 -0.71 -14.66
CA ILE A 98 14.17 0.47 -13.87
C ILE A 98 14.29 1.70 -14.76
N SER A 99 14.89 1.55 -15.94
CA SER A 99 15.03 2.64 -16.90
C SER A 99 13.67 3.15 -17.38
N GLU A 100 12.69 2.27 -17.57
CA GLU A 100 11.31 2.62 -17.90
C GLU A 100 10.65 3.42 -16.77
N VAL A 101 10.76 2.96 -15.52
CA VAL A 101 10.21 3.67 -14.36
C VAL A 101 10.88 5.03 -14.16
N GLU A 102 12.21 5.12 -14.28
CA GLU A 102 12.95 6.39 -14.19
C GLU A 102 12.52 7.37 -15.25
N PHE A 103 12.29 6.87 -16.46
CA PHE A 103 11.83 7.71 -17.56
C PHE A 103 10.44 8.30 -17.26
N ILE A 104 9.52 7.52 -16.68
CA ILE A 104 8.21 8.04 -16.27
C ILE A 104 8.37 9.09 -15.17
N PHE A 105 9.20 8.86 -14.15
CA PHE A 105 9.48 9.86 -13.13
C PHE A 105 10.09 11.15 -13.70
N SER A 106 10.98 11.02 -14.69
CA SER A 106 11.57 12.19 -15.36
C SER A 106 10.52 13.01 -16.12
N LYS A 107 9.55 12.36 -16.77
CA LYS A 107 8.40 13.04 -17.40
C LYS A 107 7.57 13.80 -16.36
N ILE A 108 7.27 13.18 -15.22
CA ILE A 108 6.54 13.83 -14.12
C ILE A 108 7.30 15.07 -13.64
N GLN A 109 8.60 14.93 -13.38
CA GLN A 109 9.44 16.02 -12.89
C GLN A 109 9.53 17.17 -13.90
N HIS A 110 9.68 16.84 -15.17
CA HIS A 110 9.69 17.84 -16.26
C HIS A 110 8.38 18.62 -16.28
N GLU A 111 7.26 17.89 -16.22
CA GLU A 111 5.94 18.50 -16.35
C GLU A 111 5.54 19.34 -15.13
N ILE A 112 5.93 18.96 -13.92
CA ILE A 112 5.71 19.77 -12.71
C ILE A 112 6.32 21.18 -12.90
N ASN A 113 7.50 21.27 -13.53
CA ASN A 113 8.22 22.51 -13.74
C ASN A 113 7.80 23.25 -15.02
N SER A 114 6.87 22.72 -15.82
CA SER A 114 6.39 23.34 -17.04
C SER A 114 5.34 24.42 -16.76
N ASP A 115 5.16 25.32 -17.71
CA ASP A 115 4.11 26.34 -17.70
C ASP A 115 2.83 25.86 -18.41
N TYR A 116 2.75 24.57 -18.77
CA TYR A 116 1.61 24.02 -19.48
C TYR A 116 0.33 24.06 -18.64
N ALA A 117 -0.72 24.66 -19.17
CA ALA A 117 -1.97 24.91 -18.44
C ALA A 117 -2.65 23.60 -17.95
N TYR A 118 -2.49 22.50 -18.69
CA TYR A 118 -3.06 21.19 -18.36
C TYR A 118 -2.05 20.20 -17.83
N LYS A 119 -0.93 20.67 -17.27
CA LYS A 119 0.15 19.83 -16.75
C LYS A 119 -0.31 18.77 -15.74
N TYR A 120 -1.27 19.11 -14.88
CA TYR A 120 -1.77 18.14 -13.91
C TYR A 120 -2.60 17.02 -14.54
N ASP A 121 -3.24 17.27 -15.68
CA ASP A 121 -3.93 16.23 -16.45
C ASP A 121 -2.92 15.26 -17.07
N LEU A 122 -1.82 15.80 -17.57
CA LEU A 122 -0.72 14.99 -18.12
C LEU A 122 0.01 14.21 -17.03
N ILE A 123 0.28 14.84 -15.87
CA ILE A 123 0.89 14.16 -14.72
C ILE A 123 0.01 13.01 -14.22
N ARG A 124 -1.31 13.14 -14.22
CA ARG A 124 -2.22 12.04 -13.88
C ARG A 124 -2.02 10.83 -14.79
N ASN A 125 -1.84 11.07 -16.09
CA ASN A 125 -1.57 9.98 -17.04
C ASN A 125 -0.23 9.29 -16.75
N TYR A 126 0.82 10.03 -16.37
CA TYR A 126 2.09 9.44 -16.00
C TYR A 126 2.02 8.65 -14.68
N VAL A 127 1.26 9.15 -13.70
CA VAL A 127 1.02 8.38 -12.47
C VAL A 127 0.21 7.11 -12.77
N ALA A 128 -0.78 7.18 -13.64
CA ALA A 128 -1.53 6.01 -14.11
C ALA A 128 -0.62 5.01 -14.84
N GLU A 129 0.31 5.49 -15.66
CA GLU A 129 1.33 4.67 -16.34
C GLU A 129 2.19 3.89 -15.33
N LEU A 130 2.68 4.55 -14.25
CA LEU A 130 3.40 3.89 -13.15
C LEU A 130 2.57 2.80 -12.46
N ILE A 131 1.29 3.08 -12.21
CA ILE A 131 0.38 2.11 -11.58
C ILE A 131 0.20 0.89 -12.49
N HIS A 132 -0.09 1.10 -13.77
CA HIS A 132 -0.25 0.01 -14.73
C HIS A 132 1.05 -0.76 -14.94
N PHE A 133 2.19 -0.09 -14.92
CA PHE A 133 3.49 -0.75 -14.93
C PHE A 133 3.60 -1.72 -13.75
N GLY A 134 3.35 -1.26 -12.53
CA GLY A 134 3.37 -2.12 -11.34
C GLY A 134 2.37 -3.28 -11.43
N GLN A 135 1.19 -3.06 -11.96
CA GLN A 135 0.18 -4.11 -12.12
C GLN A 135 0.59 -5.21 -13.12
N LYS A 136 1.35 -4.86 -14.16
CA LYS A 136 1.90 -5.85 -15.10
C LYS A 136 2.93 -6.76 -14.44
N LEU A 137 3.63 -6.29 -13.41
CA LEU A 137 4.61 -7.08 -12.65
C LEU A 137 3.96 -8.07 -11.70
N GLN A 138 2.68 -7.93 -11.40
CA GLN A 138 1.99 -8.83 -10.47
C GLN A 138 1.89 -10.24 -11.06
N PRO A 139 2.25 -11.28 -10.29
CA PRO A 139 2.01 -12.65 -10.71
C PRO A 139 0.51 -12.84 -11.01
N VAL A 140 0.18 -13.55 -12.09
CA VAL A 140 -1.20 -13.86 -12.46
C VAL A 140 -1.98 -14.50 -11.29
N THR A 141 -1.30 -15.27 -10.44
CA THR A 141 -1.85 -15.84 -9.21
C THR A 141 -2.35 -14.80 -8.21
N ALA A 142 -1.73 -13.62 -8.13
CA ALA A 142 -2.19 -12.55 -7.24
C ALA A 142 -3.50 -11.90 -7.73
N LEU A 143 -3.70 -11.84 -9.04
CA LEU A 143 -4.97 -11.38 -9.63
C LEU A 143 -6.12 -12.37 -9.40
N TYR A 144 -5.80 -13.67 -9.28
CA TYR A 144 -6.77 -14.74 -9.05
C TYR A 144 -6.97 -15.11 -7.58
N SER A 145 -6.17 -14.61 -6.64
CA SER A 145 -6.30 -14.92 -5.21
C SER A 145 -7.58 -14.37 -4.56
N LYS A 146 -8.35 -13.56 -5.28
CA LYS A 146 -9.71 -13.14 -4.88
C LYS A 146 -10.69 -14.32 -4.63
N HIS A 147 -10.32 -15.54 -5.01
CA HIS A 147 -11.14 -16.75 -4.76
C HIS A 147 -10.80 -17.47 -3.46
N ASN A 148 -9.76 -17.09 -2.73
CA ASN A 148 -9.50 -17.65 -1.40
C ASN A 148 -10.37 -16.92 -0.38
N SER A 149 -11.41 -17.61 0.12
CA SER A 149 -12.35 -17.05 1.10
C SER A 149 -11.66 -16.54 2.37
N ALA A 150 -10.59 -17.20 2.80
CA ALA A 150 -9.80 -16.81 3.98
C ALA A 150 -9.04 -15.49 3.73
N ALA A 151 -8.35 -15.35 2.61
CA ALA A 151 -7.66 -14.12 2.24
C ALA A 151 -8.66 -12.95 2.11
N ARG A 152 -9.82 -13.19 1.49
CA ARG A 152 -10.88 -12.18 1.37
C ARG A 152 -11.42 -11.75 2.74
N VAL A 153 -11.67 -12.67 3.66
CA VAL A 153 -12.13 -12.34 5.02
C VAL A 153 -11.09 -11.50 5.75
N SER A 154 -9.80 -11.86 5.64
CA SER A 154 -8.70 -11.11 6.23
C SER A 154 -8.60 -9.68 5.68
N SER A 155 -8.69 -9.52 4.36
CA SER A 155 -8.66 -8.21 3.69
C SER A 155 -9.84 -7.33 4.10
N LEU A 156 -11.06 -7.90 4.13
CA LEU A 156 -12.25 -7.18 4.54
C LEU A 156 -12.21 -6.78 6.01
N PHE A 157 -11.64 -7.61 6.89
CA PHE A 157 -11.42 -7.25 8.28
C PHE A 157 -10.48 -6.06 8.40
N ALA A 158 -9.34 -6.09 7.71
CA ALA A 158 -8.38 -5.01 7.70
C ALA A 158 -9.03 -3.69 7.20
N GLU A 159 -9.81 -3.77 6.12
CA GLU A 159 -10.54 -2.61 5.59
C GLU A 159 -11.55 -2.05 6.61
N LEU A 160 -12.35 -2.90 7.25
CA LEU A 160 -13.32 -2.47 8.25
C LEU A 160 -12.63 -1.85 9.47
N LEU A 161 -11.51 -2.43 9.93
CA LEU A 161 -10.72 -1.88 11.03
C LEU A 161 -10.17 -0.50 10.66
N GLU A 162 -9.60 -0.36 9.47
CA GLU A 162 -9.00 0.89 9.01
C GLU A 162 -10.04 2.00 8.80
N ARG A 163 -11.25 1.68 8.36
CA ARG A 163 -12.33 2.67 8.16
C ARG A 163 -12.75 3.37 9.45
N GLN A 164 -12.49 2.77 10.62
CA GLN A 164 -12.82 3.37 11.91
C GLN A 164 -11.79 4.39 12.39
N PHE A 165 -10.67 4.54 11.67
CA PHE A 165 -9.57 5.42 12.04
C PHE A 165 -9.14 6.31 10.87
N PRO A 166 -8.60 7.53 11.13
CA PRO A 166 -8.38 8.13 12.45
C PRO A 166 -9.69 8.56 13.14
N ILE A 167 -9.64 8.70 14.47
CA ILE A 167 -10.71 9.33 15.23
C ILE A 167 -10.48 10.83 15.14
N GLU A 168 -11.28 11.51 14.32
CA GLU A 168 -11.11 12.94 14.02
C GLU A 168 -11.91 13.85 14.97
N SER A 169 -12.83 13.29 15.73
CA SER A 169 -13.70 14.05 16.64
C SER A 169 -13.93 13.30 17.95
N PRO A 170 -14.02 14.02 19.12
CA PRO A 170 -14.37 13.41 20.40
C PRO A 170 -15.75 12.71 20.42
N HIS A 171 -16.61 13.06 19.46
CA HIS A 171 -17.95 12.47 19.34
C HIS A 171 -17.98 11.22 18.43
N GLN A 172 -16.89 10.96 17.71
CA GLN A 172 -16.80 9.78 16.87
C GLN A 172 -16.65 8.54 17.75
N ARG A 173 -17.59 7.61 17.58
CA ARG A 173 -17.58 6.33 18.29
C ARG A 173 -17.09 5.23 17.37
N LEU A 174 -16.25 4.35 17.90
CA LEU A 174 -15.92 3.09 17.22
C LEU A 174 -17.18 2.22 17.19
N GLU A 175 -17.63 1.85 16.01
CA GLU A 175 -18.80 0.97 15.82
C GLU A 175 -18.45 -0.49 16.09
N LEU A 176 -17.29 -0.94 15.58
CA LEU A 176 -16.81 -2.30 15.71
C LEU A 176 -15.66 -2.36 16.74
N ARG A 177 -15.89 -2.98 17.88
CA ARG A 177 -14.94 -2.99 19.00
C ARG A 177 -14.41 -4.37 19.36
N THR A 178 -15.17 -5.41 19.02
CA THR A 178 -14.87 -6.78 19.41
C THR A 178 -14.75 -7.69 18.19
N ALA A 179 -14.05 -8.81 18.36
CA ALA A 179 -13.99 -9.85 17.32
C ALA A 179 -15.39 -10.30 16.85
N LYS A 180 -16.38 -10.27 17.76
CA LYS A 180 -17.75 -10.61 17.45
C LYS A 180 -18.39 -9.58 16.51
N ASP A 181 -18.21 -8.29 16.76
CA ASP A 181 -18.76 -7.22 15.92
C ASP A 181 -18.24 -7.32 14.48
N PHE A 182 -16.92 -7.54 14.33
CA PHE A 182 -16.33 -7.76 13.03
C PHE A 182 -16.83 -9.03 12.35
N ALA A 183 -16.96 -10.14 13.09
CA ALA A 183 -17.45 -11.40 12.55
C ALA A 183 -18.89 -11.27 12.04
N GLU A 184 -19.76 -10.61 12.79
CA GLU A 184 -21.14 -10.31 12.40
C GLU A 184 -21.19 -9.44 11.15
N ARG A 185 -20.38 -8.36 11.10
CA ARG A 185 -20.31 -7.47 9.94
C ARG A 185 -19.81 -8.17 8.68
N LEU A 186 -18.90 -9.13 8.83
CA LEU A 186 -18.35 -9.93 7.73
C LEU A 186 -19.21 -11.16 7.40
N SER A 187 -20.30 -11.40 8.16
CA SER A 187 -21.17 -12.57 8.02
C SER A 187 -20.41 -13.90 8.12
N VAL A 188 -19.45 -13.96 9.03
CA VAL A 188 -18.68 -15.17 9.33
C VAL A 188 -18.75 -15.53 10.81
N HIS A 189 -18.45 -16.79 11.14
CA HIS A 189 -18.35 -17.19 12.54
C HIS A 189 -17.08 -16.64 13.19
N VAL A 190 -17.14 -16.17 14.44
CA VAL A 190 -16.01 -15.55 15.15
C VAL A 190 -14.77 -16.46 15.22
N ASN A 191 -14.96 -17.76 15.37
CA ASN A 191 -13.86 -18.73 15.38
C ASN A 191 -13.17 -18.83 14.00
N HIS A 192 -13.95 -18.74 12.93
CA HIS A 192 -13.42 -18.72 11.57
C HIS A 192 -12.61 -17.46 11.33
N LEU A 193 -13.12 -16.28 11.72
CA LEU A 193 -12.40 -15.01 11.65
C LEU A 193 -11.06 -15.08 12.41
N ASN A 194 -11.09 -15.54 13.67
CA ASN A 194 -9.89 -15.68 14.49
C ASN A 194 -8.85 -16.63 13.87
N LYS A 195 -9.30 -17.77 13.33
CA LYS A 195 -8.42 -18.73 12.65
C LYS A 195 -7.76 -18.10 11.44
N VAL A 196 -8.56 -17.49 10.56
CA VAL A 196 -8.08 -16.85 9.32
C VAL A 196 -7.08 -15.74 9.62
N LEU A 197 -7.39 -14.86 10.58
CA LEU A 197 -6.49 -13.77 10.92
C LEU A 197 -5.20 -14.27 11.55
N LYS A 198 -5.27 -15.27 12.42
CA LYS A 198 -4.09 -15.87 13.04
C LYS A 198 -3.19 -16.58 12.01
N GLU A 199 -3.78 -17.28 11.03
CA GLU A 199 -3.02 -17.93 9.95
C GLU A 199 -2.35 -16.92 9.01
N ASN A 200 -3.02 -15.78 8.72
CA ASN A 200 -2.50 -14.79 7.79
C ASN A 200 -1.58 -13.74 8.43
N SER A 201 -1.81 -13.36 9.69
CA SER A 201 -1.08 -12.26 10.36
C SER A 201 -0.26 -12.69 11.57
N GLY A 202 -0.41 -13.94 12.01
CA GLY A 202 0.19 -14.43 13.26
C GLY A 202 -0.47 -13.89 14.53
N LYS A 203 -1.46 -12.97 14.41
CA LYS A 203 -2.13 -12.30 15.53
C LYS A 203 -3.60 -12.68 15.61
N THR A 204 -4.15 -12.65 16.81
CA THR A 204 -5.59 -12.80 17.03
C THR A 204 -6.36 -11.54 16.64
N THR A 205 -7.65 -11.65 16.37
CA THR A 205 -8.52 -10.51 16.09
C THR A 205 -8.43 -9.43 17.18
N THR A 206 -8.43 -9.86 18.44
CA THR A 206 -8.34 -8.95 19.59
C THR A 206 -7.00 -8.18 19.62
N GLU A 207 -5.88 -8.87 19.35
CA GLU A 207 -4.57 -8.23 19.28
C GLU A 207 -4.49 -7.22 18.14
N LEU A 208 -5.09 -7.53 16.98
CA LEU A 208 -5.15 -6.61 15.84
C LEU A 208 -5.96 -5.36 16.16
N ILE A 209 -7.13 -5.52 16.82
CA ILE A 209 -7.98 -4.40 17.24
C ILE A 209 -7.25 -3.55 18.28
N SER A 210 -6.64 -4.16 19.29
CA SER A 210 -5.96 -3.45 20.38
C SER A 210 -4.67 -2.76 19.96
N SER A 211 -4.08 -3.15 18.83
CA SER A 211 -2.86 -2.53 18.30
C SER A 211 -3.14 -1.23 17.52
N ARG A 212 -4.42 -0.82 17.44
CA ARG A 212 -4.89 0.41 16.78
C ARG A 212 -5.37 1.45 17.79
#